data_1e1c9bae4b412adf6852745770dc51a2
#
_entry.id   1e1c9bae4b412adf6852745770dc51a2
#
_cell.length_a   1.000
_cell.length_b   1.000
_cell.length_c   1.000
_cell.angle_alpha   90.00
_cell.angle_beta   90.00
_cell.angle_gamma   90.00
#
_symmetry.space_group_name_H-M   'P 1'
#
loop_
_entity.id
_entity.type
_entity.pdbx_description
1 polymer ?
#
loop_
_entity_poly.entity_id
_entity_poly.type
_entity_poly.pdbx_seq_one_letter_code
_entity_poly.pdbx_strand_id
1 'polypeptide(L)'
;PYGTTGGLDTVAIRMPDDPVANRLIALAGVPVAAPSANTSGRPSPTTADHVWQDMNGRIEMIIDGGPVGIGVESTIVDVSSEVPAVLRPGAITMEMLEAVLGDVSVDPAILGPLSADVRPKAPGMKYKHYAPKADLTLVEPEDVDRENGLDEKQLQAMIGKVRELSRGKIEAGCRVGVICTDESRHCYTDGAVRSIGERKSQASVAHNLYALLREFDDLGVDYIFSESFPKDHLGQAIMNRLSKAAGYKIVKV
;
A
#
# COMPACT_ATOMS: atom_id res chain seq x y z
N PRO A 1 12.35 15.46 21.05
CA PRO A 1 13.60 14.68 21.17
C PRO A 1 14.06 14.14 19.82
N TYR A 2 15.34 14.12 19.56
CA TYR A 2 15.92 13.62 18.29
C TYR A 2 15.58 12.15 18.00
N GLY A 3 15.28 11.34 19.02
CA GLY A 3 14.76 9.99 18.85
C GLY A 3 13.40 9.93 18.16
N THR A 4 12.53 10.90 18.40
CA THR A 4 11.20 11.00 17.78
C THR A 4 11.29 11.44 16.32
N THR A 5 12.24 12.33 15.99
CA THR A 5 12.43 12.86 14.63
C THR A 5 13.33 11.97 13.78
N GLY A 6 13.85 10.87 14.32
CA GLY A 6 14.85 10.05 13.64
C GLY A 6 16.16 10.81 13.37
N GLY A 7 16.44 11.88 14.13
CA GLY A 7 17.58 12.76 13.99
C GLY A 7 17.45 13.77 12.85
N LEU A 8 16.24 14.07 12.39
CA LEU A 8 15.93 15.15 11.47
C LEU A 8 15.60 16.43 12.24
N ASP A 9 15.71 17.58 11.58
CA ASP A 9 15.33 18.90 12.12
C ASP A 9 13.81 19.12 12.03
N THR A 10 13.10 18.22 11.34
CA THR A 10 11.66 18.24 11.14
C THR A 10 11.00 17.11 11.95
N VAL A 11 9.73 17.27 12.25
CA VAL A 11 8.91 16.25 12.93
C VAL A 11 7.62 16.00 12.13
N ALA A 12 7.23 14.73 11.97
CA ALA A 12 5.95 14.39 11.37
C ALA A 12 4.84 14.53 12.42
N ILE A 13 3.84 15.36 12.12
CA ILE A 13 2.65 15.56 12.95
C ILE A 13 1.46 14.92 12.23
N ARG A 14 0.65 14.18 12.98
CA ARG A 14 -0.58 13.55 12.50
C ARG A 14 -1.75 14.01 13.34
N MET A 15 -2.88 14.30 12.69
CA MET A 15 -4.16 14.51 13.32
C MET A 15 -5.15 13.52 12.71
N PRO A 16 -5.47 12.41 13.41
CA PRO A 16 -6.42 11.42 12.90
C PRO A 16 -7.84 11.99 12.90
N ASP A 17 -8.66 11.57 11.94
CA ASP A 17 -10.11 11.84 11.87
C ASP A 17 -10.95 10.77 12.58
N ASP A 18 -10.34 9.65 12.99
CA ASP A 18 -11.01 8.62 13.75
C ASP A 18 -11.45 9.14 15.12
N PRO A 19 -12.75 9.04 15.47
CA PRO A 19 -13.28 9.62 16.70
C PRO A 19 -12.74 8.97 17.97
N VAL A 20 -12.41 7.68 17.94
CA VAL A 20 -11.85 6.96 19.10
C VAL A 20 -10.42 7.44 19.35
N ALA A 21 -9.59 7.50 18.32
CA ALA A 21 -8.23 7.99 18.40
C ALA A 21 -8.19 9.47 18.84
N ASN A 22 -9.04 10.34 18.26
CA ASN A 22 -9.14 11.74 18.65
C ASN A 22 -9.53 11.90 20.13
N ARG A 23 -10.51 11.12 20.59
CA ARG A 23 -10.94 11.17 21.99
C ARG A 23 -9.85 10.71 22.95
N LEU A 24 -9.14 9.64 22.58
CA LEU A 24 -8.02 9.13 23.37
C LEU A 24 -6.91 10.19 23.51
N ILE A 25 -6.49 10.79 22.38
CA ILE A 25 -5.45 11.83 22.37
C ILE A 25 -5.88 13.05 23.21
N ALA A 26 -7.12 13.50 23.05
CA ALA A 26 -7.65 14.62 23.81
C ALA A 26 -7.68 14.35 25.33
N LEU A 27 -8.05 13.13 25.74
CA LEU A 27 -8.08 12.74 27.15
C LEU A 27 -6.68 12.54 27.73
N ALA A 28 -5.72 12.08 26.93
CA ALA A 28 -4.33 11.92 27.36
C ALA A 28 -3.67 13.27 27.69
N GLY A 29 -4.07 14.35 27.03
CA GLY A 29 -3.55 15.70 27.28
C GLY A 29 -2.07 15.88 26.95
N VAL A 30 -1.49 14.92 26.21
CA VAL A 30 -0.08 14.91 25.79
C VAL A 30 0.03 14.41 24.33
N PRO A 31 1.10 14.78 23.62
CA PRO A 31 1.38 14.19 22.31
C PRO A 31 1.59 12.67 22.42
N VAL A 32 1.03 11.93 21.47
CA VAL A 32 1.13 10.46 21.41
C VAL A 32 1.98 10.04 20.22
N ALA A 33 3.03 9.26 20.45
CA ALA A 33 3.83 8.66 19.38
C ALA A 33 3.06 7.47 18.79
N ALA A 34 2.79 7.50 17.49
CA ALA A 34 1.90 6.55 16.82
C ALA A 34 2.53 5.93 15.56
N PRO A 35 3.35 4.88 15.69
CA PRO A 35 3.75 4.06 14.55
C PRO A 35 2.59 3.14 14.10
N SER A 36 2.77 2.43 12.97
CA SER A 36 1.87 1.33 12.62
C SER A 36 2.03 0.17 13.60
N ALA A 37 0.89 -0.44 14.01
CA ALA A 37 0.85 -1.50 15.02
C ALA A 37 1.09 -2.89 14.41
N ASN A 38 2.21 -3.06 13.70
CA ASN A 38 2.62 -4.32 13.07
C ASN A 38 4.08 -4.66 13.33
N THR A 39 4.43 -5.92 13.15
CA THR A 39 5.83 -6.34 13.04
C THR A 39 6.46 -5.70 11.81
N SER A 40 7.66 -5.14 11.96
CA SER A 40 8.36 -4.39 10.90
C SER A 40 8.46 -5.20 9.61
N GLY A 41 8.15 -4.56 8.49
CA GLY A 41 8.19 -5.15 7.15
C GLY A 41 6.88 -5.82 6.70
N ARG A 42 6.02 -6.25 7.62
CA ARG A 42 4.71 -6.84 7.28
C ARG A 42 3.71 -5.81 6.75
N PRO A 43 2.66 -6.26 6.02
CA PRO A 43 1.55 -5.39 5.65
C PRO A 43 0.93 -4.71 6.88
N SER A 44 0.59 -3.42 6.77
CA SER A 44 -0.03 -2.68 7.86
C SER A 44 -1.34 -3.32 8.32
N PRO A 45 -1.66 -3.31 9.64
CA PRO A 45 -2.92 -3.87 10.14
C PRO A 45 -4.10 -2.99 9.73
N THR A 46 -5.22 -3.62 9.39
CA THR A 46 -6.48 -2.96 9.03
C THR A 46 -7.65 -3.36 9.92
N THR A 47 -7.42 -4.28 10.84
CA THR A 47 -8.38 -4.73 11.86
C THR A 47 -7.67 -4.95 13.19
N ALA A 48 -8.44 -5.03 14.29
CA ALA A 48 -7.90 -5.37 15.61
C ALA A 48 -7.25 -6.78 15.62
N ASP A 49 -7.79 -7.73 14.88
CA ASP A 49 -7.22 -9.08 14.75
C ASP A 49 -5.81 -9.06 14.14
N HIS A 50 -5.57 -8.22 13.14
CA HIS A 50 -4.24 -8.03 12.58
C HIS A 50 -3.25 -7.46 13.61
N VAL A 51 -3.72 -6.52 14.46
CA VAL A 51 -2.91 -5.98 15.55
C VAL A 51 -2.64 -7.07 16.59
N TRP A 52 -3.66 -7.87 16.94
CA TRP A 52 -3.52 -8.99 17.85
C TRP A 52 -2.48 -10.00 17.36
N GLN A 53 -2.54 -10.40 16.08
CA GLN A 53 -1.57 -11.32 15.49
C GLN A 53 -0.11 -10.84 15.63
N ASP A 54 0.12 -9.52 15.47
CA ASP A 54 1.45 -8.96 15.46
C ASP A 54 1.97 -8.54 16.86
N MET A 55 1.06 -8.12 17.75
CA MET A 55 1.40 -7.44 19.01
C MET A 55 0.99 -8.19 20.28
N ASN A 56 0.31 -9.33 20.18
CA ASN A 56 -0.07 -10.11 21.35
C ASN A 56 1.14 -10.45 22.23
N GLY A 57 1.04 -10.17 23.54
CA GLY A 57 2.11 -10.35 24.51
C GLY A 57 3.24 -9.29 24.44
N ARG A 58 3.08 -8.25 23.61
CA ARG A 58 4.04 -7.14 23.47
C ARG A 58 3.49 -5.78 23.90
N ILE A 59 2.18 -5.66 23.97
CA ILE A 59 1.43 -4.48 24.40
C ILE A 59 0.34 -4.89 25.39
N GLU A 60 -0.06 -3.98 26.24
CA GLU A 60 -1.00 -4.23 27.35
C GLU A 60 -2.46 -4.20 26.91
N MET A 61 -2.78 -3.44 25.85
CA MET A 61 -4.17 -3.21 25.46
C MET A 61 -4.29 -2.91 23.96
N ILE A 62 -5.38 -3.37 23.37
CA ILE A 62 -5.85 -2.98 22.03
C ILE A 62 -7.24 -2.38 22.18
N ILE A 63 -7.45 -1.18 21.66
CA ILE A 63 -8.76 -0.57 21.53
C ILE A 63 -9.24 -0.84 20.11
N ASP A 64 -10.30 -1.63 19.98
CA ASP A 64 -10.89 -1.96 18.69
C ASP A 64 -11.87 -0.85 18.27
N GLY A 65 -11.46 -0.04 17.31
CA GLY A 65 -12.29 0.98 16.65
C GLY A 65 -13.03 0.48 15.41
N GLY A 66 -12.97 -0.83 15.14
CA GLY A 66 -13.48 -1.43 13.91
C GLY A 66 -12.44 -1.47 12.77
N PRO A 67 -12.82 -2.00 11.60
CA PRO A 67 -11.95 -2.03 10.42
C PRO A 67 -11.68 -0.61 9.92
N VAL A 68 -10.46 -0.39 9.39
CA VAL A 68 -10.09 0.92 8.83
C VAL A 68 -10.89 1.24 7.56
N GLY A 69 -11.30 2.49 7.38
CA GLY A 69 -12.12 2.90 6.24
C GLY A 69 -11.36 2.92 4.91
N ILE A 70 -10.12 3.41 4.91
CA ILE A 70 -9.34 3.67 3.68
C ILE A 70 -8.43 2.51 3.30
N GLY A 71 -7.78 1.86 4.25
CA GLY A 71 -6.93 0.68 4.04
C GLY A 71 -5.48 0.97 3.68
N VAL A 72 -5.12 2.19 3.31
CA VAL A 72 -3.73 2.61 3.08
C VAL A 72 -3.36 3.77 4.02
N GLU A 73 -2.07 3.94 4.29
CA GLU A 73 -1.60 4.99 5.20
C GLU A 73 -1.82 6.39 4.63
N SER A 74 -1.90 7.35 5.54
CA SER A 74 -2.10 8.78 5.26
C SER A 74 -1.08 9.34 4.28
N THR A 75 -1.48 10.32 3.50
CA THR A 75 -0.58 11.21 2.75
C THR A 75 0.38 11.91 3.71
N ILE A 76 1.65 12.01 3.35
CA ILE A 76 2.64 12.80 4.09
C ILE A 76 3.10 13.93 3.18
N VAL A 77 2.98 15.16 3.68
CA VAL A 77 3.40 16.37 2.99
C VAL A 77 4.49 17.04 3.83
N ASP A 78 5.63 17.33 3.20
CA ASP A 78 6.67 18.18 3.76
C ASP A 78 6.32 19.63 3.44
N VAL A 79 6.08 20.41 4.48
CA VAL A 79 5.76 21.85 4.38
C VAL A 79 6.89 22.72 4.93
N SER A 80 8.09 22.15 5.09
CA SER A 80 9.26 22.87 5.62
C SER A 80 10.00 23.68 4.55
N SER A 81 9.68 23.47 3.26
CA SER A 81 10.22 24.21 2.12
C SER A 81 9.18 25.16 1.51
N GLU A 82 9.64 26.09 0.66
CA GLU A 82 8.78 27.09 0.00
C GLU A 82 7.68 26.42 -0.84
N VAL A 83 8.03 25.36 -1.57
CA VAL A 83 7.07 24.52 -2.30
C VAL A 83 6.85 23.25 -1.50
N PRO A 84 5.63 22.97 -1.01
CA PRO A 84 5.31 21.72 -0.33
C PRO A 84 5.59 20.50 -1.19
N ALA A 85 6.04 19.41 -0.57
CA ALA A 85 6.37 18.19 -1.29
C ALA A 85 5.66 16.97 -0.69
N VAL A 86 4.98 16.18 -1.52
CA VAL A 86 4.43 14.90 -1.10
C VAL A 86 5.56 13.90 -0.92
N LEU A 87 5.73 13.39 0.30
CA LEU A 87 6.70 12.35 0.66
C LEU A 87 6.11 10.94 0.61
N ARG A 88 4.79 10.82 0.71
CA ARG A 88 4.08 9.56 0.61
C ARG A 88 2.65 9.80 0.13
N PRO A 89 2.21 9.21 -0.99
CA PRO A 89 0.84 9.35 -1.45
C PRO A 89 -0.11 8.56 -0.54
N GLY A 90 -1.32 9.05 -0.37
CA GLY A 90 -2.40 8.45 0.42
C GLY A 90 -3.76 8.92 -0.07
N ALA A 91 -4.77 8.89 0.79
CA ALA A 91 -6.14 9.26 0.44
C ALA A 91 -6.34 10.76 0.17
N ILE A 92 -5.50 11.62 0.74
CA ILE A 92 -5.45 13.01 0.32
C ILE A 92 -4.59 13.07 -0.95
N THR A 93 -5.23 13.36 -2.08
CA THR A 93 -4.62 13.32 -3.41
C THR A 93 -3.85 14.61 -3.73
N MET A 94 -3.07 14.59 -4.83
CA MET A 94 -2.37 15.79 -5.29
C MET A 94 -3.33 16.93 -5.58
N GLU A 95 -4.42 16.65 -6.28
CA GLU A 95 -5.44 17.64 -6.66
C GLU A 95 -6.07 18.29 -5.42
N MET A 96 -6.33 17.52 -4.37
CA MET A 96 -6.83 18.03 -3.10
C MET A 96 -5.83 18.95 -2.40
N LEU A 97 -4.53 18.60 -2.48
CA LEU A 97 -3.48 19.41 -1.89
C LEU A 97 -3.27 20.70 -2.68
N GLU A 98 -3.22 20.64 -4.01
CA GLU A 98 -3.08 21.79 -4.90
C GLU A 98 -4.22 22.78 -4.75
N ALA A 99 -5.45 22.28 -4.53
CA ALA A 99 -6.61 23.15 -4.28
C ALA A 99 -6.51 24.00 -3.01
N VAL A 100 -5.68 23.58 -2.04
CA VAL A 100 -5.50 24.29 -0.75
C VAL A 100 -4.16 25.01 -0.65
N LEU A 101 -3.10 24.39 -1.17
CA LEU A 101 -1.72 24.85 -0.98
C LEU A 101 -1.15 25.56 -2.22
N GLY A 102 -1.81 25.50 -3.38
CA GLY A 102 -1.25 25.93 -4.66
C GLY A 102 -0.27 24.87 -5.20
N ASP A 103 0.88 25.33 -5.65
CA ASP A 103 1.90 24.42 -6.21
C ASP A 103 2.39 23.40 -5.19
N VAL A 104 2.30 22.11 -5.54
CA VAL A 104 2.77 20.99 -4.74
C VAL A 104 3.67 20.11 -5.60
N SER A 105 4.82 19.73 -5.07
CA SER A 105 5.75 18.83 -5.72
C SER A 105 5.62 17.38 -5.22
N VAL A 106 6.21 16.44 -5.95
CA VAL A 106 6.32 15.05 -5.54
C VAL A 106 7.78 14.72 -5.28
N ASP A 107 8.09 14.21 -4.09
CA ASP A 107 9.46 13.78 -3.79
C ASP A 107 9.85 12.60 -4.72
N PRO A 108 10.99 12.68 -5.43
CA PRO A 108 11.44 11.64 -6.36
C PRO A 108 11.51 10.23 -5.76
N ALA A 109 11.70 10.13 -4.45
CA ALA A 109 11.72 8.86 -3.72
C ALA A 109 10.37 8.09 -3.74
N ILE A 110 9.29 8.74 -4.17
CA ILE A 110 7.99 8.07 -4.36
C ILE A 110 7.95 7.29 -5.67
N LEU A 111 8.67 7.78 -6.69
CA LEU A 111 8.57 7.30 -8.07
C LEU A 111 9.38 6.03 -8.34
N GLY A 112 10.31 5.68 -7.43
CA GLY A 112 11.19 4.53 -7.62
C GLY A 112 11.96 4.16 -6.35
N PRO A 113 12.83 3.15 -6.44
CA PRO A 113 13.69 2.76 -5.32
C PRO A 113 14.66 3.89 -4.97
N LEU A 114 14.77 4.20 -3.67
CA LEU A 114 15.79 5.11 -3.16
C LEU A 114 17.19 4.53 -3.41
N SER A 115 18.14 5.37 -3.83
CA SER A 115 19.55 4.99 -3.82
C SER A 115 20.02 4.75 -2.37
N ALA A 116 21.02 3.88 -2.20
CA ALA A 116 21.50 3.46 -0.87
C ALA A 116 21.94 4.63 0.02
N ASP A 117 22.41 5.72 -0.60
CA ASP A 117 22.98 6.89 0.07
C ASP A 117 21.93 7.95 0.49
N VAL A 118 20.65 7.77 0.08
CA VAL A 118 19.59 8.74 0.42
C VAL A 118 18.94 8.37 1.74
N ARG A 119 18.97 9.30 2.69
CA ARG A 119 18.28 9.17 3.98
C ARG A 119 16.77 9.36 3.77
N PRO A 120 15.93 8.40 4.19
CA PRO A 120 14.48 8.56 4.09
C PRO A 120 13.98 9.71 4.94
N LYS A 121 13.19 10.60 4.36
CA LYS A 121 12.54 11.71 5.07
C LYS A 121 11.25 11.33 5.79
N ALA A 122 10.67 10.18 5.43
CA ALA A 122 9.39 9.72 5.99
C ALA A 122 9.35 8.19 6.12
N PRO A 123 8.48 7.66 7.00
CA PRO A 123 8.23 6.22 7.11
C PRO A 123 7.71 5.62 5.79
N GLY A 124 8.14 4.39 5.47
CA GLY A 124 7.70 3.68 4.27
C GLY A 124 8.42 4.08 2.98
N MET A 125 9.48 4.88 3.03
CA MET A 125 10.30 5.24 1.86
C MET A 125 11.37 4.20 1.53
N LYS A 126 11.72 3.28 2.44
CA LYS A 126 12.72 2.22 2.20
C LYS A 126 12.19 1.10 1.32
N TYR A 127 13.14 0.29 0.78
CA TYR A 127 12.87 -0.92 -0.02
C TYR A 127 11.95 -1.89 0.72
N LYS A 128 11.31 -2.76 -0.08
CA LYS A 128 10.51 -3.90 0.36
C LYS A 128 9.83 -3.65 1.72
N HIS A 129 8.81 -2.84 1.69
CA HIS A 129 7.98 -2.49 2.82
C HIS A 129 6.55 -2.98 2.54
N TYR A 130 5.79 -3.33 3.56
CA TYR A 130 4.44 -3.89 3.39
C TYR A 130 4.41 -5.27 2.73
N ALA A 131 5.54 -5.96 2.69
CA ALA A 131 5.67 -7.19 1.92
C ALA A 131 4.99 -8.37 2.60
N PRO A 132 4.22 -9.19 1.85
CA PRO A 132 3.84 -10.51 2.30
C PRO A 132 5.08 -11.42 2.37
N LYS A 133 4.95 -12.58 2.99
CA LYS A 133 6.01 -13.61 3.03
C LYS A 133 6.30 -14.17 1.63
N ALA A 134 5.26 -14.30 0.81
CA ALA A 134 5.35 -14.77 -0.56
C ALA A 134 6.13 -13.81 -1.48
N ASP A 135 6.68 -14.34 -2.55
CA ASP A 135 7.32 -13.55 -3.60
C ASP A 135 6.25 -12.92 -4.50
N LEU A 136 5.99 -11.62 -4.31
CA LEU A 136 4.99 -10.87 -5.06
C LEU A 136 5.61 -10.31 -6.35
N THR A 137 4.91 -10.52 -7.46
CA THR A 137 5.22 -9.96 -8.79
C THR A 137 4.00 -9.21 -9.33
N LEU A 138 4.22 -7.99 -9.79
CA LEU A 138 3.19 -7.20 -10.47
C LEU A 138 3.29 -7.43 -11.99
N VAL A 139 2.14 -7.47 -12.65
CA VAL A 139 2.06 -7.44 -14.11
C VAL A 139 1.44 -6.11 -14.53
N GLU A 140 2.13 -5.36 -15.35
CA GLU A 140 1.75 -3.99 -15.72
C GLU A 140 1.89 -3.79 -17.23
N PRO A 141 0.88 -3.25 -17.92
CA PRO A 141 0.99 -2.86 -19.33
C PRO A 141 2.09 -1.81 -19.54
N GLU A 142 2.77 -1.85 -20.71
CA GLU A 142 3.87 -0.92 -21.00
C GLU A 142 3.38 0.52 -21.12
N ASP A 143 2.35 0.75 -21.92
CA ASP A 143 1.83 2.07 -22.27
C ASP A 143 0.37 2.21 -21.84
N VAL A 144 0.11 2.68 -20.61
CA VAL A 144 -1.23 3.00 -20.15
C VAL A 144 -1.49 4.47 -20.40
N ASP A 145 -2.56 4.77 -21.16
CA ASP A 145 -3.05 6.13 -21.36
C ASP A 145 -3.50 6.71 -19.99
N ARG A 146 -2.95 7.88 -19.65
CA ARG A 146 -3.26 8.53 -18.37
C ARG A 146 -4.69 9.05 -18.28
N GLU A 147 -5.31 9.40 -19.42
CA GLU A 147 -6.65 9.97 -19.47
C GLU A 147 -7.73 8.89 -19.61
N ASN A 148 -7.46 7.87 -20.44
CA ASN A 148 -8.43 6.81 -20.76
C ASN A 148 -8.24 5.53 -19.95
N GLY A 149 -7.12 5.42 -19.23
CA GLY A 149 -6.79 4.24 -18.43
C GLY A 149 -6.42 3.01 -19.28
N LEU A 150 -6.75 1.84 -18.78
CA LEU A 150 -6.44 0.56 -19.40
C LEU A 150 -7.48 0.20 -20.47
N ASP A 151 -7.05 -0.03 -21.70
CA ASP A 151 -7.92 -0.57 -22.73
C ASP A 151 -8.14 -2.09 -22.58
N GLU A 152 -9.12 -2.63 -23.31
CA GLU A 152 -9.48 -4.05 -23.25
C GLU A 152 -8.31 -4.96 -23.68
N LYS A 153 -7.55 -4.56 -24.69
CA LYS A 153 -6.40 -5.34 -25.18
C LYS A 153 -5.29 -5.41 -24.14
N GLN A 154 -4.98 -4.30 -23.50
CA GLN A 154 -3.99 -4.20 -22.41
C GLN A 154 -4.45 -5.03 -21.20
N LEU A 155 -5.75 -4.97 -20.85
CA LEU A 155 -6.32 -5.78 -19.77
C LEU A 155 -6.17 -7.27 -20.08
N GLN A 156 -6.49 -7.71 -21.29
CA GLN A 156 -6.37 -9.10 -21.70
C GLN A 156 -4.90 -9.57 -21.75
N ALA A 157 -3.97 -8.73 -22.19
CA ALA A 157 -2.54 -9.03 -22.17
C ALA A 157 -2.05 -9.23 -20.72
N MET A 158 -2.44 -8.34 -19.81
CA MET A 158 -2.11 -8.43 -18.38
C MET A 158 -2.66 -9.71 -17.76
N ILE A 159 -3.95 -10.02 -17.97
CA ILE A 159 -4.59 -11.26 -17.50
C ILE A 159 -3.87 -12.49 -18.06
N GLY A 160 -3.58 -12.50 -19.36
CA GLY A 160 -2.86 -13.59 -20.02
C GLY A 160 -1.50 -13.85 -19.39
N LYS A 161 -0.75 -12.78 -19.08
CA LYS A 161 0.57 -12.91 -18.44
C LYS A 161 0.51 -13.37 -16.99
N VAL A 162 -0.44 -12.87 -16.20
CA VAL A 162 -0.67 -13.36 -14.83
C VAL A 162 -0.97 -14.87 -14.86
N ARG A 163 -1.81 -15.34 -15.78
CA ARG A 163 -2.13 -16.77 -15.95
C ARG A 163 -0.90 -17.60 -16.34
N GLU A 164 -0.11 -17.12 -17.30
CA GLU A 164 1.12 -17.78 -17.74
C GLU A 164 2.08 -17.99 -16.56
N LEU A 165 2.38 -16.89 -15.82
CA LEU A 165 3.31 -16.91 -14.69
C LEU A 165 2.78 -17.81 -13.56
N SER A 166 1.49 -17.72 -13.25
CA SER A 166 0.85 -18.54 -12.22
C SER A 166 0.92 -20.01 -12.56
N ARG A 167 0.56 -20.39 -13.79
CA ARG A 167 0.59 -21.79 -14.25
C ARG A 167 2.01 -22.35 -14.19
N GLY A 168 3.03 -21.62 -14.66
CA GLY A 168 4.42 -22.08 -14.61
C GLY A 168 4.90 -22.38 -13.18
N LYS A 169 4.43 -21.61 -12.18
CA LYS A 169 4.77 -21.89 -10.78
C LYS A 169 3.99 -23.04 -10.18
N ILE A 170 2.71 -23.19 -10.53
CA ILE A 170 1.88 -24.34 -10.11
C ILE A 170 2.42 -25.64 -10.69
N GLU A 171 2.80 -25.67 -11.96
CA GLU A 171 3.42 -26.85 -12.62
C GLU A 171 4.76 -27.22 -11.96
N ALA A 172 5.46 -26.25 -11.38
CA ALA A 172 6.68 -26.47 -10.59
C ALA A 172 6.38 -26.91 -9.14
N GLY A 173 5.12 -27.14 -8.77
CA GLY A 173 4.70 -27.62 -7.45
C GLY A 173 4.57 -26.53 -6.39
N CYS A 174 4.61 -25.23 -6.75
CA CYS A 174 4.49 -24.12 -5.82
C CYS A 174 3.03 -23.76 -5.54
N ARG A 175 2.73 -23.26 -4.35
CA ARG A 175 1.44 -22.65 -4.00
C ARG A 175 1.40 -21.22 -4.48
N VAL A 176 0.39 -20.88 -5.27
CA VAL A 176 0.29 -19.58 -5.94
C VAL A 176 -0.97 -18.84 -5.50
N GLY A 177 -0.81 -17.55 -5.17
CA GLY A 177 -1.87 -16.57 -5.00
C GLY A 177 -2.00 -15.68 -6.24
N VAL A 178 -3.24 -15.28 -6.56
CA VAL A 178 -3.52 -14.31 -7.63
C VAL A 178 -4.36 -13.19 -7.06
N ILE A 179 -3.88 -11.95 -7.24
CA ILE A 179 -4.63 -10.71 -6.94
C ILE A 179 -5.22 -10.20 -8.25
N CYS A 180 -6.54 -10.14 -8.30
CA CYS A 180 -7.31 -9.68 -9.45
C CYS A 180 -8.41 -8.72 -9.01
N THR A 181 -9.19 -8.20 -9.94
CA THR A 181 -10.40 -7.43 -9.63
C THR A 181 -11.65 -8.30 -9.75
N ASP A 182 -12.80 -7.78 -9.29
CA ASP A 182 -14.08 -8.48 -9.41
C ASP A 182 -14.39 -8.81 -10.88
N GLU A 183 -14.06 -7.87 -11.78
CA GLU A 183 -14.31 -8.00 -13.22
C GLU A 183 -13.44 -9.10 -13.86
N SER A 184 -12.19 -9.26 -13.44
CA SER A 184 -11.26 -10.22 -14.02
C SER A 184 -11.19 -11.56 -13.29
N ARG A 185 -11.79 -11.67 -12.11
CA ARG A 185 -11.73 -12.88 -11.28
C ARG A 185 -12.09 -14.17 -12.01
N HIS A 186 -13.11 -14.12 -12.86
CA HIS A 186 -13.59 -15.28 -13.63
C HIS A 186 -12.56 -15.79 -14.67
N CYS A 187 -11.55 -14.97 -15.00
CA CYS A 187 -10.47 -15.34 -15.91
C CYS A 187 -9.40 -16.24 -15.27
N TYR A 188 -9.40 -16.37 -13.96
CA TYR A 188 -8.40 -17.13 -13.20
C TYR A 188 -9.04 -18.37 -12.56
N THR A 189 -8.48 -19.54 -12.85
CA THR A 189 -9.00 -20.83 -12.39
C THR A 189 -8.05 -21.57 -11.46
N ASP A 190 -6.78 -21.19 -11.46
CA ASP A 190 -5.71 -21.93 -10.79
C ASP A 190 -5.13 -21.11 -9.63
N GLY A 191 -4.83 -21.78 -8.52
CA GLY A 191 -4.26 -21.17 -7.31
C GLY A 191 -5.30 -20.55 -6.38
N ALA A 192 -4.82 -19.80 -5.40
CA ALA A 192 -5.65 -19.05 -4.45
C ALA A 192 -6.02 -17.69 -5.07
N VAL A 193 -7.10 -17.65 -5.87
CA VAL A 193 -7.55 -16.41 -6.54
C VAL A 193 -8.36 -15.56 -5.57
N ARG A 194 -7.98 -14.28 -5.45
CA ARG A 194 -8.66 -13.30 -4.60
C ARG A 194 -8.91 -12.00 -5.35
N SER A 195 -10.14 -11.53 -5.26
CA SER A 195 -10.48 -10.18 -5.70
C SER A 195 -10.08 -9.17 -4.65
N ILE A 196 -9.45 -8.09 -5.09
CA ILE A 196 -9.13 -6.93 -4.25
C ILE A 196 -10.25 -5.88 -4.26
N GLY A 197 -11.27 -6.06 -5.11
CA GLY A 197 -12.40 -5.16 -5.29
C GLY A 197 -12.63 -4.81 -6.76
N GLU A 198 -13.50 -3.84 -6.99
CA GLU A 198 -13.85 -3.37 -8.32
C GLU A 198 -12.72 -2.50 -8.91
N ARG A 199 -12.34 -2.75 -10.17
CA ARG A 199 -11.28 -1.98 -10.87
C ARG A 199 -11.58 -0.48 -10.94
N LYS A 200 -12.85 -0.13 -11.09
CA LYS A 200 -13.31 1.27 -11.16
C LYS A 200 -13.41 1.95 -9.79
N SER A 201 -13.38 1.18 -8.71
CA SER A 201 -13.46 1.69 -7.33
C SER A 201 -12.09 1.62 -6.65
N GLN A 202 -11.24 2.62 -6.89
CA GLN A 202 -9.94 2.70 -6.22
C GLN A 202 -10.08 2.64 -4.68
N ALA A 203 -11.21 3.11 -4.13
CA ALA A 203 -11.49 3.02 -2.70
C ALA A 203 -11.62 1.57 -2.23
N SER A 204 -12.32 0.69 -2.98
CA SER A 204 -12.42 -0.73 -2.62
C SER A 204 -11.07 -1.44 -2.70
N VAL A 205 -10.28 -1.13 -3.72
CA VAL A 205 -8.93 -1.69 -3.91
C VAL A 205 -8.00 -1.27 -2.75
N ALA A 206 -8.00 0.02 -2.40
CA ALA A 206 -7.19 0.53 -1.30
C ALA A 206 -7.59 -0.09 0.05
N HIS A 207 -8.91 -0.21 0.30
CA HIS A 207 -9.46 -0.79 1.53
C HIS A 207 -8.99 -2.23 1.75
N ASN A 208 -8.98 -3.04 0.69
CA ASN A 208 -8.71 -4.47 0.78
C ASN A 208 -7.21 -4.82 0.69
N LEU A 209 -6.36 -3.90 0.25
CA LEU A 209 -4.97 -4.18 -0.13
C LEU A 209 -4.18 -4.94 0.95
N TYR A 210 -4.09 -4.41 2.15
CA TYR A 210 -3.29 -5.03 3.20
C TYR A 210 -3.95 -6.25 3.83
N ALA A 211 -5.27 -6.24 3.96
CA ALA A 211 -6.02 -7.41 4.43
C ALA A 211 -5.75 -8.60 3.51
N LEU A 212 -5.78 -8.38 2.20
CA LEU A 212 -5.53 -9.41 1.21
C LEU A 212 -4.08 -9.94 1.24
N LEU A 213 -3.09 -9.06 1.36
CA LEU A 213 -1.70 -9.49 1.49
C LEU A 213 -1.47 -10.33 2.76
N ARG A 214 -2.16 -10.02 3.87
CA ARG A 214 -2.14 -10.83 5.09
C ARG A 214 -2.85 -12.17 4.91
N GLU A 215 -3.99 -12.20 4.20
CA GLU A 215 -4.68 -13.43 3.88
C GLU A 215 -3.78 -14.41 3.11
N PHE A 216 -3.00 -13.93 2.15
CA PHE A 216 -2.04 -14.78 1.46
C PHE A 216 -0.92 -15.30 2.36
N ASP A 217 -0.50 -14.54 3.37
CA ASP A 217 0.43 -15.02 4.39
C ASP A 217 -0.17 -16.19 5.19
N ASP A 218 -1.47 -16.10 5.53
CA ASP A 218 -2.19 -17.13 6.28
C ASP A 218 -2.46 -18.38 5.41
N LEU A 219 -2.73 -18.20 4.12
CA LEU A 219 -2.84 -19.29 3.14
C LEU A 219 -1.49 -19.96 2.85
N GLY A 220 -0.40 -19.32 3.24
CA GLY A 220 0.95 -19.84 3.09
C GLY A 220 1.35 -20.05 1.63
N VAL A 221 0.95 -19.18 0.72
CA VAL A 221 1.38 -19.23 -0.68
C VAL A 221 2.86 -18.89 -0.81
N ASP A 222 3.53 -19.44 -1.84
CA ASP A 222 4.95 -19.21 -2.10
C ASP A 222 5.16 -18.03 -3.04
N TYR A 223 4.22 -17.84 -3.99
CA TYR A 223 4.24 -16.76 -4.99
C TYR A 223 2.88 -16.07 -5.06
N ILE A 224 2.91 -14.76 -5.31
CA ILE A 224 1.70 -13.97 -5.59
C ILE A 224 1.93 -13.25 -6.92
N PHE A 225 0.96 -13.34 -7.83
CA PHE A 225 0.91 -12.52 -9.04
C PHE A 225 -0.26 -11.59 -8.97
N SER A 226 -0.02 -10.30 -9.25
CA SER A 226 -1.04 -9.27 -9.16
C SER A 226 -1.19 -8.53 -10.49
N GLU A 227 -2.42 -8.24 -10.85
CA GLU A 227 -2.72 -7.18 -11.79
C GLU A 227 -2.25 -5.84 -11.25
N SER A 228 -2.00 -4.87 -12.14
CA SER A 228 -1.73 -3.47 -11.78
C SER A 228 -3.01 -2.63 -11.86
N PHE A 229 -2.93 -1.44 -11.27
CA PHE A 229 -4.03 -0.48 -11.17
C PHE A 229 -3.63 0.87 -11.76
N PRO A 230 -4.59 1.74 -12.13
CA PRO A 230 -4.31 3.11 -12.53
C PRO A 230 -3.47 3.86 -11.49
N LYS A 231 -2.64 4.80 -11.95
CA LYS A 231 -1.74 5.58 -11.07
C LYS A 231 -2.23 7.02 -10.82
N ASP A 232 -3.48 7.30 -11.14
CA ASP A 232 -4.18 8.54 -10.87
C ASP A 232 -4.79 8.55 -9.46
N HIS A 233 -5.05 9.69 -8.90
CA HIS A 233 -5.71 9.88 -7.61
C HIS A 233 -5.23 8.91 -6.51
N LEU A 234 -6.14 8.13 -5.91
CA LEU A 234 -5.81 7.13 -4.88
C LEU A 234 -5.01 5.94 -5.45
N GLY A 235 -5.10 5.69 -6.74
CA GLY A 235 -4.33 4.66 -7.45
C GLY A 235 -2.81 4.85 -7.31
N GLN A 236 -2.33 6.09 -7.22
CA GLN A 236 -0.93 6.37 -6.93
C GLN A 236 -0.50 5.77 -5.57
N ALA A 237 -1.35 5.88 -4.55
CA ALA A 237 -1.08 5.29 -3.24
C ALA A 237 -1.11 3.75 -3.31
N ILE A 238 -2.09 3.17 -4.00
CA ILE A 238 -2.22 1.72 -4.19
C ILE A 238 -0.97 1.17 -4.86
N MET A 239 -0.58 1.71 -6.01
CA MET A 239 0.57 1.23 -6.77
C MET A 239 1.89 1.46 -6.06
N ASN A 240 2.03 2.56 -5.30
CA ASN A 240 3.21 2.78 -4.45
C ASN A 240 3.37 1.66 -3.40
N ARG A 241 2.26 1.21 -2.77
CA ARG A 241 2.30 0.12 -1.78
C ARG A 241 2.56 -1.23 -2.44
N LEU A 242 1.87 -1.55 -3.51
CA LEU A 242 2.07 -2.80 -4.25
C LEU A 242 3.48 -2.93 -4.80
N SER A 243 4.01 -1.86 -5.42
CA SER A 243 5.38 -1.87 -5.95
C SER A 243 6.41 -2.10 -4.84
N LYS A 244 6.25 -1.48 -3.67
CA LYS A 244 7.12 -1.70 -2.50
C LYS A 244 6.96 -3.10 -1.92
N ALA A 245 5.74 -3.62 -1.84
CA ALA A 245 5.47 -5.00 -1.40
C ALA A 245 6.12 -6.03 -2.33
N ALA A 246 6.09 -5.77 -3.64
CA ALA A 246 6.76 -6.58 -4.66
C ALA A 246 8.28 -6.37 -4.73
N GLY A 247 8.85 -5.41 -3.98
CA GLY A 247 10.26 -5.03 -4.13
C GLY A 247 10.59 -4.53 -5.54
N TYR A 248 9.62 -3.88 -6.20
CA TYR A 248 9.67 -3.40 -7.59
C TYR A 248 9.84 -4.50 -8.65
N LYS A 249 9.44 -5.73 -8.32
CA LYS A 249 9.39 -6.84 -9.28
C LYS A 249 8.15 -6.67 -10.17
N ILE A 250 8.36 -6.05 -11.31
CA ILE A 250 7.30 -5.70 -12.28
C ILE A 250 7.62 -6.37 -13.62
N VAL A 251 6.66 -7.09 -14.15
CA VAL A 251 6.69 -7.67 -15.49
C VAL A 251 5.83 -6.80 -16.40
N LYS A 252 6.43 -6.27 -17.43
CA LYS A 252 5.75 -5.45 -18.45
C LYS A 252 5.15 -6.32 -19.55
N VAL A 253 4.00 -5.90 -20.11
CA VAL A 253 3.25 -6.57 -21.18
C VAL A 253 2.64 -5.56 -22.14
#